data_9fc3bc615b6d5557a13bd4eb6f45bad6
#
_entry.id   9fc3bc615b6d5557a13bd4eb6f45bad6
#
_cell.length_a   1.000
_cell.length_b   1.000
_cell.length_c   1.000
_cell.angle_alpha   90.00
_cell.angle_beta   90.00
_cell.angle_gamma   90.00
#
_symmetry.space_group_name_H-M   'P 1'
#
loop_
_entity.id
_entity.type
_entity.pdbx_description
1 polymer ?
#
loop_
_entity_poly.entity_id
_entity_poly.type
_entity_poly.pdbx_seq_one_letter_code
_entity_poly.pdbx_strand_id
1 'polypeptide(L)'
;LPSFDTQENLMPHYQPPLRDMHFVLHEVLDLTNELAQLPVHAGLDIITIRQVLEEGGKFASDILFPLNQSGDEEGCHYDAATRSVRAPRGFREAYDHYVAAAWPSLSCDPAYGGQGLPVVLNNSLYEMLNSANQAWTMYPGLSHGAYECLHAHGSAEQKQLYLPKLVSGEWTGTMCLTEPHCGTDLGLLRTRAEPQEDGSYRLSGNKIFISAGEHDLAENIVHLVLARLPDAPAGTRGISLFVVPKCLPDAAGKPGVRNAISCGAIERKMGIHGNATCQINLDDAIGWLIGKPHQGLNAMFVMMNAARLGVGMQSLGLTEVAYQNALAYARERQQGRRLSAESAAAAPADPIIVHPDVRRMLLTARAYAEGGRAFTSYVALLIDRELNHPDETARREAADEVALLTPIVKAFLTDNAWIATSEALQVFGGHGYIAEWGMEQYVRDARINMIYEGTNTIQSLDLLARKVLMDKGEKLRRFGDKIKRFIVEQSTDPAMAEFITPLADIAEKLVKLTTEIGGKAANDPEEIGAAAVPYLRVAGHLIYAYFFARMAKIAMTKASDSDPFYQAKLATARFYFARLLPETAMLIRQARSGAASLSAVDLS
;
A
#
# COMPACT_ATOMS: atom_id res chain seq x y z
N LEU A 1 -24.94 -6.39 -32.92
CA LEU A 1 -23.59 -5.97 -32.46
C LEU A 1 -23.52 -4.45 -32.64
N PRO A 2 -23.14 -3.65 -31.60
CA PRO A 2 -22.89 -2.23 -31.81
C PRO A 2 -21.73 -2.08 -32.80
N SER A 3 -21.76 -1.01 -33.58
CA SER A 3 -20.70 -0.71 -34.55
C SER A 3 -19.36 -0.47 -33.84
N PHE A 4 -18.25 -0.74 -34.47
CA PHE A 4 -16.87 -0.60 -33.97
C PHE A 4 -16.56 0.79 -33.36
N ASP A 5 -17.26 1.83 -33.76
CA ASP A 5 -17.12 3.21 -33.23
C ASP A 5 -17.54 3.40 -31.77
N THR A 6 -18.29 2.44 -31.18
CA THR A 6 -18.68 2.51 -29.76
C THR A 6 -17.72 1.78 -28.83
N GLN A 7 -16.75 1.02 -29.36
CA GLN A 7 -15.76 0.28 -28.55
C GLN A 7 -14.62 1.19 -28.04
N GLU A 8 -14.22 2.22 -28.78
CA GLU A 8 -13.15 3.15 -28.32
C GLU A 8 -13.52 3.91 -27.04
N ASN A 9 -14.82 4.15 -26.78
CA ASN A 9 -15.29 4.82 -25.56
C ASN A 9 -15.45 3.90 -24.34
N LEU A 10 -15.23 2.60 -24.47
CA LEU A 10 -15.46 1.60 -23.41
C LEU A 10 -14.18 0.94 -22.89
N MET A 11 -13.00 1.32 -23.43
CA MET A 11 -11.70 0.88 -22.92
C MET A 11 -11.47 1.46 -21.51
N PRO A 12 -10.76 0.74 -20.63
CA PRO A 12 -10.39 1.29 -19.33
C PRO A 12 -9.75 2.67 -19.47
N HIS A 13 -10.13 3.58 -18.56
CA HIS A 13 -9.56 4.92 -18.48
C HIS A 13 -9.20 5.24 -17.03
N TYR A 14 -8.30 6.19 -16.84
CA TYR A 14 -7.91 6.68 -15.53
C TYR A 14 -7.78 8.20 -15.54
N GLN A 15 -8.37 8.84 -14.55
CA GLN A 15 -8.21 10.26 -14.28
C GLN A 15 -7.77 10.43 -12.82
N PRO A 16 -6.63 11.10 -12.57
CA PRO A 16 -6.17 11.35 -11.21
C PRO A 16 -7.25 12.09 -10.39
N PRO A 17 -7.61 11.61 -9.20
CA PRO A 17 -8.67 12.20 -8.39
C PRO A 17 -8.18 13.46 -7.64
N LEU A 18 -7.59 14.43 -8.35
CA LEU A 18 -6.90 15.59 -7.79
C LEU A 18 -7.78 16.41 -6.85
N ARG A 19 -9.07 16.62 -7.21
CA ARG A 19 -10.00 17.35 -6.36
C ARG A 19 -10.17 16.69 -4.99
N ASP A 20 -10.23 15.36 -4.97
CA ASP A 20 -10.35 14.59 -3.72
C ASP A 20 -9.04 14.57 -2.93
N MET A 21 -7.90 14.44 -3.61
CA MET A 21 -6.58 14.56 -2.98
C MET A 21 -6.42 15.92 -2.30
N HIS A 22 -6.74 17.01 -2.98
CA HIS A 22 -6.71 18.36 -2.39
C HIS A 22 -7.66 18.51 -1.20
N PHE A 23 -8.86 17.94 -1.29
CA PHE A 23 -9.81 17.94 -0.18
C PHE A 23 -9.22 17.22 1.04
N VAL A 24 -8.66 16.02 0.86
CA VAL A 24 -8.04 15.27 1.95
C VAL A 24 -6.85 16.02 2.53
N LEU A 25 -5.92 16.49 1.70
CA LEU A 25 -4.69 17.11 2.17
C LEU A 25 -4.94 18.46 2.86
N HIS A 26 -5.72 19.34 2.24
CA HIS A 26 -5.84 20.72 2.72
C HIS A 26 -7.03 20.95 3.65
N GLU A 27 -8.15 20.22 3.46
CA GLU A 27 -9.35 20.46 4.24
C GLU A 27 -9.51 19.46 5.40
N VAL A 28 -9.19 18.17 5.17
CA VAL A 28 -9.32 17.12 6.20
C VAL A 28 -8.09 17.07 7.10
N LEU A 29 -6.88 17.13 6.53
CA LEU A 29 -5.63 16.99 7.26
C LEU A 29 -4.97 18.33 7.62
N ASP A 30 -5.43 19.44 7.02
CA ASP A 30 -4.87 20.78 7.24
C ASP A 30 -3.35 20.84 6.97
N LEU A 31 -2.96 20.24 5.83
CA LEU A 31 -1.56 20.01 5.48
C LEU A 31 -0.68 21.26 5.60
N THR A 32 -1.19 22.43 5.25
CA THR A 32 -0.43 23.68 5.32
C THR A 32 0.02 24.00 6.76
N ASN A 33 -0.88 23.89 7.74
CA ASN A 33 -0.54 24.11 9.13
C ASN A 33 0.30 22.99 9.72
N GLU A 34 0.10 21.75 9.26
CA GLU A 34 0.91 20.61 9.67
C GLU A 34 2.37 20.75 9.20
N LEU A 35 2.60 21.09 7.92
CA LEU A 35 3.94 21.29 7.39
C LEU A 35 4.64 22.51 7.98
N ALA A 36 3.91 23.56 8.37
CA ALA A 36 4.47 24.72 9.03
C ALA A 36 5.14 24.38 10.38
N GLN A 37 4.76 23.26 11.02
CA GLN A 37 5.38 22.76 12.25
C GLN A 37 6.69 21.99 11.99
N LEU A 38 6.98 21.66 10.72
CA LEU A 38 8.15 20.91 10.30
C LEU A 38 9.14 21.85 9.62
N PRO A 39 10.26 22.25 10.27
CA PRO A 39 11.16 23.30 9.76
C PRO A 39 11.65 23.06 8.33
N VAL A 40 11.89 21.79 7.96
CA VAL A 40 12.35 21.41 6.62
C VAL A 40 11.30 21.61 5.53
N HIS A 41 10.02 21.70 5.89
CA HIS A 41 8.89 21.83 4.98
C HIS A 41 8.11 23.15 5.15
N ALA A 42 8.48 24.01 6.11
CA ALA A 42 7.71 25.22 6.47
C ALA A 42 7.57 26.23 5.32
N GLY A 43 8.44 26.15 4.31
CA GLY A 43 8.38 27.02 3.12
C GLY A 43 7.60 26.45 1.94
N LEU A 44 7.05 25.25 2.06
CA LEU A 44 6.33 24.60 0.96
C LEU A 44 4.91 25.18 0.85
N ASP A 45 4.64 25.84 -0.28
CA ASP A 45 3.35 26.47 -0.54
C ASP A 45 2.35 25.53 -1.25
N ILE A 46 1.08 25.91 -1.19
CA ILE A 46 -0.03 25.15 -1.81
C ILE A 46 0.07 25.09 -3.34
N ILE A 47 0.72 26.07 -3.99
CA ILE A 47 0.86 26.12 -5.44
C ILE A 47 1.84 25.03 -5.88
N THR A 48 2.97 24.92 -5.19
CA THR A 48 3.98 23.86 -5.43
C THR A 48 3.37 22.48 -5.20
N ILE A 49 2.62 22.28 -4.10
CA ILE A 49 1.92 21.02 -3.83
C ILE A 49 0.99 20.67 -5.00
N ARG A 50 0.21 21.64 -5.47
CA ARG A 50 -0.72 21.44 -6.58
C ARG A 50 0.01 21.04 -7.86
N GLN A 51 1.09 21.74 -8.21
CA GLN A 51 1.90 21.43 -9.39
C GLN A 51 2.49 20.03 -9.35
N VAL A 52 3.03 19.60 -8.21
CA VAL A 52 3.55 18.23 -8.05
C VAL A 52 2.46 17.20 -8.31
N LEU A 53 1.26 17.38 -7.75
CA LEU A 53 0.15 16.44 -7.94
C LEU A 53 -0.37 16.46 -9.38
N GLU A 54 -0.48 17.62 -10.02
CA GLU A 54 -0.92 17.75 -11.42
C GLU A 54 0.05 17.07 -12.38
N GLU A 55 1.36 17.33 -12.25
CA GLU A 55 2.38 16.71 -13.11
C GLU A 55 2.52 15.19 -12.85
N GLY A 56 2.47 14.76 -11.58
CA GLY A 56 2.42 13.33 -11.24
C GLY A 56 1.17 12.65 -11.82
N GLY A 57 0.04 13.34 -11.80
CA GLY A 57 -1.20 12.88 -12.41
C GLY A 57 -1.10 12.70 -13.92
N LYS A 58 -0.51 13.67 -14.63
CA LYS A 58 -0.26 13.56 -16.09
C LYS A 58 0.66 12.39 -16.42
N PHE A 59 1.75 12.22 -15.67
CA PHE A 59 2.63 11.09 -15.86
C PHE A 59 1.89 9.75 -15.68
N ALA A 60 1.04 9.65 -14.66
CA ALA A 60 0.25 8.45 -14.40
C ALA A 60 -0.77 8.17 -15.52
N SER A 61 -1.57 9.19 -15.92
CA SER A 61 -2.63 9.00 -16.91
C SER A 61 -2.11 8.85 -18.35
N ASP A 62 -1.09 9.64 -18.74
CA ASP A 62 -0.72 9.78 -20.14
C ASP A 62 0.42 8.83 -20.54
N ILE A 63 1.28 8.45 -19.58
CA ILE A 63 2.45 7.59 -19.81
C ILE A 63 2.27 6.18 -19.27
N LEU A 64 1.86 6.03 -18.00
CA LEU A 64 1.79 4.72 -17.37
C LEU A 64 0.51 3.94 -17.69
N PHE A 65 -0.63 4.62 -17.63
CA PHE A 65 -1.91 3.93 -17.78
C PHE A 65 -2.06 3.20 -19.13
N PRO A 66 -1.62 3.76 -20.27
CA PRO A 66 -1.66 3.06 -21.57
C PRO A 66 -0.86 1.75 -21.59
N LEU A 67 0.12 1.60 -20.69
CA LEU A 67 0.96 0.41 -20.58
C LEU A 67 0.41 -0.66 -19.64
N ASN A 68 -0.72 -0.42 -18.97
CA ASN A 68 -1.23 -1.34 -17.96
C ASN A 68 -1.70 -2.67 -18.56
N GLN A 69 -2.67 -2.60 -19.47
CA GLN A 69 -3.22 -3.80 -20.11
C GLN A 69 -2.21 -4.46 -21.03
N SER A 70 -1.55 -3.71 -21.91
CA SER A 70 -0.54 -4.25 -22.83
C SER A 70 0.64 -4.90 -22.09
N GLY A 71 1.06 -4.33 -20.95
CA GLY A 71 2.10 -4.90 -20.09
C GLY A 71 1.68 -6.18 -19.38
N ASP A 72 0.40 -6.30 -19.00
CA ASP A 72 -0.14 -7.53 -18.41
C ASP A 72 -0.25 -8.65 -19.47
N GLU A 73 -0.72 -8.31 -20.67
CA GLU A 73 -0.84 -9.26 -21.79
C GLU A 73 0.52 -9.78 -22.29
N GLU A 74 1.53 -8.90 -22.41
CA GLU A 74 2.88 -9.29 -22.84
C GLU A 74 3.62 -10.03 -21.71
N GLY A 75 3.57 -9.52 -20.48
CA GLY A 75 4.34 -10.01 -19.34
C GLY A 75 5.85 -9.84 -19.49
N CYS A 76 6.60 -10.31 -18.50
CA CYS A 76 8.06 -10.30 -18.53
C CYS A 76 8.62 -11.51 -19.28
N HIS A 77 9.74 -11.32 -19.99
CA HIS A 77 10.41 -12.36 -20.76
C HIS A 77 11.72 -12.78 -20.09
N TYR A 78 11.83 -14.05 -19.73
CA TYR A 78 13.04 -14.65 -19.17
C TYR A 78 13.85 -15.38 -20.24
N ASP A 79 15.11 -15.01 -20.40
CA ASP A 79 16.09 -15.73 -21.24
C ASP A 79 16.95 -16.64 -20.36
N ALA A 80 16.76 -17.94 -20.48
CA ALA A 80 17.48 -18.94 -19.69
C ALA A 80 18.97 -19.04 -20.05
N ALA A 81 19.38 -18.66 -21.28
CA ALA A 81 20.78 -18.73 -21.70
C ALA A 81 21.61 -17.60 -21.07
N THR A 82 21.06 -16.41 -21.00
CA THR A 82 21.70 -15.23 -20.41
C THR A 82 21.30 -15.01 -18.95
N ARG A 83 20.27 -15.70 -18.46
CA ARG A 83 19.66 -15.50 -17.15
C ARG A 83 19.19 -14.05 -16.93
N SER A 84 18.78 -13.38 -18.00
CA SER A 84 18.27 -12.01 -17.98
C SER A 84 16.76 -11.98 -18.10
N VAL A 85 16.17 -10.88 -17.66
CA VAL A 85 14.74 -10.61 -17.79
C VAL A 85 14.55 -9.30 -18.52
N ARG A 86 13.68 -9.30 -19.52
CA ARG A 86 13.20 -8.12 -20.22
C ARG A 86 11.78 -7.80 -19.72
N ALA A 87 11.56 -6.58 -19.33
CA ALA A 87 10.24 -6.04 -18.98
C ALA A 87 9.37 -5.90 -20.25
N PRO A 88 8.04 -5.73 -20.12
CA PRO A 88 7.16 -5.45 -21.26
C PRO A 88 7.58 -4.20 -22.02
N ARG A 89 7.23 -4.15 -23.32
CA ARG A 89 7.49 -2.99 -24.17
C ARG A 89 6.87 -1.71 -23.57
N GLY A 90 7.60 -0.60 -23.67
CA GLY A 90 7.20 0.70 -23.13
C GLY A 90 7.56 0.89 -21.65
N PHE A 91 7.84 -0.17 -20.88
CA PHE A 91 8.16 -0.06 -19.45
C PHE A 91 9.50 0.64 -19.23
N ARG A 92 10.49 0.37 -20.09
CA ARG A 92 11.82 1.02 -20.04
C ARG A 92 11.68 2.51 -20.32
N GLU A 93 11.00 2.85 -21.40
CA GLU A 93 10.77 4.23 -21.81
C GLU A 93 9.98 5.02 -20.74
N ALA A 94 8.97 4.40 -20.14
CA ALA A 94 8.24 5.02 -19.02
C ALA A 94 9.16 5.23 -17.80
N TYR A 95 10.09 4.31 -17.54
CA TYR A 95 11.06 4.46 -16.46
C TYR A 95 12.07 5.59 -16.76
N ASP A 96 12.53 5.71 -17.99
CA ASP A 96 13.41 6.81 -18.42
C ASP A 96 12.70 8.18 -18.26
N HIS A 97 11.40 8.27 -18.61
CA HIS A 97 10.59 9.47 -18.36
C HIS A 97 10.43 9.78 -16.85
N TYR A 98 10.21 8.75 -16.03
CA TYR A 98 10.10 8.88 -14.58
C TYR A 98 11.38 9.43 -13.95
N VAL A 99 12.53 8.92 -14.39
CA VAL A 99 13.87 9.37 -13.97
C VAL A 99 14.14 10.79 -14.47
N ALA A 100 13.88 11.08 -15.74
CA ALA A 100 14.09 12.42 -16.33
C ALA A 100 13.27 13.52 -15.65
N ALA A 101 12.07 13.18 -15.15
CA ALA A 101 11.23 14.07 -14.37
C ALA A 101 11.60 14.13 -12.87
N ALA A 102 12.69 13.47 -12.46
CA ALA A 102 13.20 13.42 -11.09
C ALA A 102 12.20 12.87 -10.04
N TRP A 103 11.22 12.06 -10.45
CA TRP A 103 10.26 11.44 -9.52
C TRP A 103 10.90 10.52 -8.46
N PRO A 104 11.97 9.73 -8.76
CA PRO A 104 12.61 8.90 -7.75
C PRO A 104 13.12 9.67 -6.54
N SER A 105 13.50 10.94 -6.73
CA SER A 105 14.13 11.79 -5.72
C SER A 105 13.15 12.57 -4.84
N LEU A 106 11.84 12.49 -5.10
CA LEU A 106 10.81 13.42 -4.58
C LEU A 106 10.90 13.63 -3.07
N SER A 107 10.89 12.56 -2.27
CA SER A 107 10.96 12.62 -0.80
C SER A 107 12.31 12.18 -0.22
N CYS A 108 13.34 12.07 -1.06
CA CYS A 108 14.67 11.66 -0.63
C CYS A 108 15.48 12.85 -0.08
N ASP A 109 16.48 12.53 0.77
CA ASP A 109 17.35 13.50 1.44
C ASP A 109 18.18 14.31 0.42
N PRO A 110 18.14 15.66 0.48
CA PRO A 110 18.96 16.54 -0.35
C PRO A 110 20.46 16.28 -0.27
N ALA A 111 20.96 15.75 0.85
CA ALA A 111 22.38 15.39 1.00
C ALA A 111 22.84 14.33 -0.03
N TYR A 112 21.92 13.56 -0.59
CA TYR A 112 22.17 12.52 -1.59
C TYR A 112 21.51 12.82 -2.95
N GLY A 113 21.12 14.08 -3.20
CA GLY A 113 20.49 14.51 -4.45
C GLY A 113 18.96 14.44 -4.46
N GLY A 114 18.33 14.22 -3.31
CA GLY A 114 16.87 14.24 -3.16
C GLY A 114 16.29 15.65 -3.21
N GLN A 115 14.99 15.74 -3.46
CA GLN A 115 14.26 17.02 -3.44
C GLN A 115 13.79 17.40 -2.03
N GLY A 116 13.77 16.48 -1.08
CA GLY A 116 13.37 16.71 0.31
C GLY A 116 11.91 17.12 0.48
N LEU A 117 11.03 16.76 -0.46
CA LEU A 117 9.60 17.02 -0.33
C LEU A 117 8.94 16.05 0.68
N PRO A 118 7.79 16.41 1.26
CA PRO A 118 7.14 15.58 2.27
C PRO A 118 6.75 14.20 1.75
N VAL A 119 6.83 13.20 2.62
CA VAL A 119 6.40 11.81 2.36
C VAL A 119 4.94 11.75 1.94
N VAL A 120 4.08 12.62 2.49
CA VAL A 120 2.65 12.67 2.12
C VAL A 120 2.43 13.01 0.63
N LEU A 121 3.32 13.78 -0.01
CA LEU A 121 3.25 14.04 -1.45
C LEU A 121 3.71 12.83 -2.26
N ASN A 122 4.78 12.16 -1.83
CA ASN A 122 5.23 10.92 -2.43
C ASN A 122 4.13 9.84 -2.34
N ASN A 123 3.44 9.76 -1.20
CA ASN A 123 2.30 8.87 -1.01
C ASN A 123 1.17 9.15 -2.02
N SER A 124 0.83 10.42 -2.25
CA SER A 124 -0.18 10.82 -3.24
C SER A 124 0.24 10.49 -4.67
N LEU A 125 1.52 10.69 -5.01
CA LEU A 125 2.08 10.24 -6.29
C LEU A 125 1.92 8.73 -6.47
N TYR A 126 2.31 7.94 -5.47
CA TYR A 126 2.22 6.48 -5.53
C TYR A 126 0.78 5.95 -5.62
N GLU A 127 -0.21 6.65 -5.06
CA GLU A 127 -1.62 6.33 -5.34
C GLU A 127 -1.92 6.42 -6.83
N MET A 128 -1.53 7.53 -7.48
CA MET A 128 -1.76 7.73 -8.91
C MET A 128 -1.01 6.73 -9.78
N LEU A 129 0.26 6.44 -9.47
CA LEU A 129 1.06 5.44 -10.18
C LEU A 129 0.46 4.04 -10.08
N ASN A 130 0.01 3.63 -8.88
CA ASN A 130 -0.62 2.33 -8.67
C ASN A 130 -1.99 2.22 -9.32
N SER A 131 -2.76 3.31 -9.39
CA SER A 131 -4.01 3.35 -10.16
C SER A 131 -3.77 3.15 -11.66
N ALA A 132 -2.66 3.72 -12.15
CA ALA A 132 -2.29 3.64 -13.56
C ALA A 132 -1.69 2.29 -13.93
N ASN A 133 -0.72 1.77 -13.17
CA ASN A 133 -0.03 0.51 -13.46
C ASN A 133 0.69 -0.03 -12.21
N GLN A 134 0.03 -0.90 -11.45
CA GLN A 134 0.62 -1.49 -10.24
C GLN A 134 1.89 -2.28 -10.54
N ALA A 135 1.91 -3.08 -11.61
CA ALA A 135 3.05 -3.94 -11.95
C ALA A 135 4.32 -3.12 -12.21
N TRP A 136 4.20 -2.01 -12.94
CA TRP A 136 5.31 -1.09 -13.19
C TRP A 136 5.74 -0.35 -11.92
N THR A 137 4.78 0.12 -11.12
CA THR A 137 5.05 0.91 -9.91
C THR A 137 5.85 0.15 -8.86
N MET A 138 5.83 -1.17 -8.89
CA MET A 138 6.63 -2.00 -7.98
C MET A 138 8.15 -1.82 -8.17
N TYR A 139 8.63 -1.50 -9.39
CA TYR A 139 10.07 -1.27 -9.63
C TYR A 139 10.59 -0.05 -8.85
N PRO A 140 10.04 1.16 -9.02
CA PRO A 140 10.48 2.32 -8.23
C PRO A 140 10.10 2.19 -6.75
N GLY A 141 8.99 1.54 -6.40
CA GLY A 141 8.56 1.38 -5.01
C GLY A 141 9.53 0.56 -4.17
N LEU A 142 10.06 -0.54 -4.70
CA LEU A 142 11.09 -1.33 -4.04
C LEU A 142 12.42 -0.58 -3.96
N SER A 143 12.75 0.20 -4.98
CA SER A 143 13.97 1.03 -4.99
C SER A 143 13.93 2.09 -3.90
N HIS A 144 12.79 2.74 -3.70
CA HIS A 144 12.59 3.70 -2.61
C HIS A 144 12.71 3.03 -1.23
N GLY A 145 12.14 1.85 -1.03
CA GLY A 145 12.30 1.09 0.21
C GLY A 145 13.75 0.68 0.49
N ALA A 146 14.52 0.32 -0.55
CA ALA A 146 15.96 0.04 -0.42
C ALA A 146 16.75 1.29 -0.06
N TYR A 147 16.39 2.46 -0.66
CA TYR A 147 16.95 3.75 -0.26
C TYR A 147 16.70 4.02 1.23
N GLU A 148 15.48 3.91 1.72
CA GLU A 148 15.16 4.17 3.14
C GLU A 148 15.95 3.27 4.09
N CYS A 149 16.07 1.97 3.78
CA CYS A 149 16.82 1.03 4.59
C CYS A 149 18.32 1.38 4.65
N LEU A 150 18.95 1.68 3.50
CA LEU A 150 20.35 2.09 3.43
C LEU A 150 20.57 3.47 4.07
N HIS A 151 19.63 4.40 3.91
CA HIS A 151 19.68 5.71 4.54
C HIS A 151 19.67 5.60 6.08
N ALA A 152 18.85 4.70 6.63
CA ALA A 152 18.77 4.50 8.08
C ALA A 152 19.96 3.70 8.65
N HIS A 153 20.45 2.68 7.95
CA HIS A 153 21.32 1.66 8.54
C HIS A 153 22.65 1.45 7.80
N GLY A 154 22.81 2.00 6.59
CA GLY A 154 24.06 1.88 5.82
C GLY A 154 25.23 2.61 6.50
N SER A 155 26.48 2.13 6.29
CA SER A 155 27.68 2.87 6.67
C SER A 155 27.81 4.16 5.85
N ALA A 156 28.71 5.06 6.25
CA ALA A 156 28.97 6.29 5.51
C ALA A 156 29.37 6.00 4.05
N GLU A 157 30.23 5.00 3.84
CA GLU A 157 30.69 4.56 2.53
C GLU A 157 29.54 3.96 1.70
N GLN A 158 28.70 3.13 2.31
CA GLN A 158 27.53 2.56 1.66
C GLN A 158 26.55 3.64 1.23
N LYS A 159 26.26 4.60 2.11
CA LYS A 159 25.38 5.74 1.79
C LYS A 159 25.94 6.56 0.64
N GLN A 160 27.22 6.90 0.69
CA GLN A 160 27.87 7.70 -0.36
C GLN A 160 27.86 6.98 -1.73
N LEU A 161 27.97 5.65 -1.75
CA LEU A 161 28.01 4.86 -2.97
C LEU A 161 26.63 4.60 -3.56
N TYR A 162 25.67 4.16 -2.73
CA TYR A 162 24.40 3.63 -3.22
C TYR A 162 23.27 4.65 -3.23
N LEU A 163 23.21 5.58 -2.25
CA LEU A 163 22.05 6.48 -2.14
C LEU A 163 21.92 7.42 -3.33
N PRO A 164 22.98 8.10 -3.84
CA PRO A 164 22.84 8.96 -5.02
C PRO A 164 22.31 8.20 -6.25
N LYS A 165 22.69 6.94 -6.42
CA LYS A 165 22.26 6.09 -7.55
C LYS A 165 20.81 5.64 -7.43
N LEU A 166 20.34 5.34 -6.22
CA LEU A 166 18.93 5.02 -5.96
C LEU A 166 18.04 6.26 -6.06
N VAL A 167 18.52 7.40 -5.56
CA VAL A 167 17.83 8.69 -5.61
C VAL A 167 17.68 9.22 -7.04
N SER A 168 18.72 9.08 -7.88
CA SER A 168 18.64 9.44 -9.29
C SER A 168 17.81 8.47 -10.13
N GLY A 169 17.57 7.25 -9.64
CA GLY A 169 16.94 6.18 -10.40
C GLY A 169 17.87 5.47 -11.38
N GLU A 170 19.17 5.81 -11.44
CA GLU A 170 20.16 5.07 -12.26
C GLU A 170 20.23 3.59 -11.85
N TRP A 171 20.09 3.30 -10.57
CA TRP A 171 20.03 1.96 -10.01
C TRP A 171 18.70 1.72 -9.30
N THR A 172 18.26 0.47 -9.33
CA THR A 172 17.08 0.02 -8.60
C THR A 172 17.46 -0.79 -7.38
N GLY A 173 16.48 -1.03 -6.49
CA GLY A 173 16.67 -1.83 -5.29
C GLY A 173 15.65 -2.94 -5.14
N THR A 174 16.00 -4.00 -4.43
CA THR A 174 15.11 -5.12 -4.13
C THR A 174 15.25 -5.59 -2.70
N MET A 175 14.26 -6.35 -2.24
CA MET A 175 14.20 -6.99 -0.93
C MET A 175 14.24 -8.51 -1.08
N CYS A 176 15.29 -9.18 -0.58
CA CYS A 176 15.53 -10.61 -0.73
C CYS A 176 15.45 -11.34 0.61
N LEU A 177 14.24 -11.72 1.01
CA LEU A 177 13.95 -12.38 2.28
C LEU A 177 13.63 -13.86 2.12
N THR A 178 12.57 -14.14 1.36
CA THR A 178 11.90 -15.45 1.26
C THR A 178 12.79 -16.48 0.59
N GLU A 179 12.77 -17.70 1.15
CA GLU A 179 13.42 -18.89 0.59
C GLU A 179 12.38 -19.98 0.31
N PRO A 180 12.70 -21.02 -0.49
CA PRO A 180 11.70 -22.04 -0.87
C PRO A 180 10.97 -22.71 0.30
N HIS A 181 11.58 -22.77 1.47
CA HIS A 181 11.04 -23.42 2.67
C HIS A 181 10.59 -22.43 3.76
N CYS A 182 10.80 -21.12 3.58
CA CYS A 182 10.39 -20.13 4.58
C CYS A 182 10.06 -18.77 3.96
N GLY A 183 8.94 -18.19 4.36
CA GLY A 183 8.51 -16.84 3.97
C GLY A 183 7.99 -16.09 5.19
N THR A 184 6.92 -16.59 5.81
CA THR A 184 6.35 -16.01 7.03
C THR A 184 7.29 -16.18 8.24
N ASP A 185 7.87 -17.37 8.43
CA ASP A 185 8.87 -17.61 9.47
C ASP A 185 10.29 -17.51 8.90
N LEU A 186 10.83 -16.29 8.89
CA LEU A 186 12.21 -16.01 8.46
C LEU A 186 13.25 -16.61 9.41
N GLY A 187 12.87 -17.06 10.60
CA GLY A 187 13.76 -17.76 11.52
C GLY A 187 14.34 -19.05 10.94
N LEU A 188 13.73 -19.59 9.89
CA LEU A 188 14.13 -20.81 9.19
C LEU A 188 15.08 -20.58 8.01
N LEU A 189 15.41 -19.33 7.64
CA LEU A 189 16.25 -19.03 6.48
C LEU A 189 17.65 -19.69 6.58
N ARG A 190 18.18 -20.13 5.43
CA ARG A 190 19.42 -20.92 5.31
C ARG A 190 20.51 -20.24 4.49
N THR A 191 20.22 -19.17 3.76
CA THR A 191 21.25 -18.39 3.05
C THR A 191 22.36 -18.01 4.01
N ARG A 192 23.62 -18.25 3.62
CA ARG A 192 24.83 -18.01 4.42
C ARG A 192 25.63 -16.83 3.88
N ALA A 193 26.38 -16.19 4.76
CA ALA A 193 27.31 -15.12 4.43
C ALA A 193 28.63 -15.40 5.17
N GLU A 194 29.67 -15.72 4.41
CA GLU A 194 31.01 -16.08 4.90
C GLU A 194 31.91 -14.82 4.86
N PRO A 195 32.45 -14.36 5.99
CA PRO A 195 33.31 -13.17 6.03
C PRO A 195 34.60 -13.37 5.27
N GLN A 196 35.12 -12.30 4.63
CA GLN A 196 36.37 -12.27 3.91
C GLN A 196 37.35 -11.28 4.57
N GLU A 197 38.64 -11.44 4.29
CA GLU A 197 39.70 -10.59 4.86
C GLU A 197 39.61 -9.12 4.46
N ASP A 198 39.00 -8.81 3.33
CA ASP A 198 38.77 -7.46 2.81
C ASP A 198 37.54 -6.77 3.38
N GLY A 199 36.82 -7.41 4.33
CA GLY A 199 35.60 -6.91 4.94
C GLY A 199 34.33 -7.16 4.11
N SER A 200 34.43 -7.78 2.94
CA SER A 200 33.30 -8.28 2.18
C SER A 200 32.79 -9.63 2.73
N TYR A 201 31.72 -10.12 2.17
CA TYR A 201 31.15 -11.43 2.48
C TYR A 201 30.86 -12.20 1.19
N ARG A 202 30.98 -13.52 1.24
CA ARG A 202 30.51 -14.44 0.21
C ARG A 202 29.15 -14.99 0.61
N LEU A 203 28.13 -14.66 -0.19
CA LEU A 203 26.76 -15.11 0.08
C LEU A 203 26.40 -16.28 -0.81
N SER A 204 25.85 -17.37 -0.20
CA SER A 204 25.41 -18.58 -0.92
C SER A 204 24.04 -19.00 -0.44
N GLY A 205 23.12 -19.22 -1.40
CA GLY A 205 21.74 -19.63 -1.15
C GLY A 205 20.77 -19.21 -2.27
N ASN A 206 19.49 -19.46 -2.02
CA ASN A 206 18.44 -19.20 -3.01
C ASN A 206 17.33 -18.35 -2.37
N LYS A 207 16.91 -17.32 -3.05
CA LYS A 207 15.77 -16.48 -2.69
C LYS A 207 14.68 -16.63 -3.75
N ILE A 208 13.41 -16.70 -3.30
CA ILE A 208 12.26 -16.82 -4.21
C ILE A 208 11.28 -15.66 -4.01
N PHE A 209 10.40 -15.49 -4.98
CA PHE A 209 9.38 -14.43 -4.98
C PHE A 209 9.97 -13.02 -4.90
N ILE A 210 11.15 -12.82 -5.50
CA ILE A 210 11.82 -11.52 -5.48
C ILE A 210 11.25 -10.64 -6.59
N SER A 211 10.40 -9.71 -6.23
CA SER A 211 9.85 -8.71 -7.14
C SER A 211 10.98 -7.83 -7.67
N ALA A 212 10.96 -7.54 -8.98
CA ALA A 212 12.01 -6.78 -9.66
C ALA A 212 13.43 -7.33 -9.45
N GLY A 213 13.57 -8.64 -9.19
CA GLY A 213 14.86 -9.26 -8.88
C GLY A 213 15.85 -9.27 -10.04
N GLU A 214 15.36 -9.26 -11.28
CA GLU A 214 16.12 -9.09 -12.52
C GLU A 214 15.25 -8.36 -13.53
N HIS A 215 15.81 -7.37 -14.22
CA HIS A 215 15.12 -6.58 -15.24
C HIS A 215 16.12 -5.72 -16.03
N ASP A 216 15.61 -5.07 -17.08
CA ASP A 216 16.38 -4.20 -17.99
C ASP A 216 16.06 -2.69 -17.87
N LEU A 217 15.32 -2.27 -16.82
CA LEU A 217 14.89 -0.87 -16.64
C LEU A 217 16.02 0.06 -16.16
N ALA A 218 17.02 -0.46 -15.45
CA ALA A 218 18.10 0.30 -14.84
C ALA A 218 19.46 -0.35 -15.12
N GLU A 219 20.54 0.41 -14.94
CA GLU A 219 21.90 -0.07 -15.18
C GLU A 219 22.35 -1.14 -14.18
N ASN A 220 21.88 -1.06 -12.95
CA ASN A 220 22.24 -2.00 -11.88
C ASN A 220 21.06 -2.22 -10.93
N ILE A 221 21.12 -3.32 -10.19
CA ILE A 221 20.14 -3.67 -9.14
C ILE A 221 20.89 -3.88 -7.83
N VAL A 222 20.45 -3.23 -6.77
CA VAL A 222 20.98 -3.36 -5.41
C VAL A 222 20.07 -4.26 -4.60
N HIS A 223 20.51 -5.49 -4.33
CA HIS A 223 19.72 -6.44 -3.55
C HIS A 223 20.03 -6.29 -2.06
N LEU A 224 18.99 -6.10 -1.23
CA LEU A 224 19.08 -6.17 0.22
C LEU A 224 18.76 -7.58 0.67
N VAL A 225 19.77 -8.36 1.08
CA VAL A 225 19.67 -9.80 1.28
C VAL A 225 19.79 -10.17 2.75
N LEU A 226 18.80 -10.88 3.29
CA LEU A 226 18.88 -11.51 4.60
C LEU A 226 19.67 -12.83 4.51
N ALA A 227 20.69 -12.97 5.37
CA ALA A 227 21.52 -14.17 5.46
C ALA A 227 22.03 -14.40 6.90
N ARG A 228 22.63 -15.58 7.15
CA ARG A 228 23.24 -15.96 8.43
C ARG A 228 24.76 -15.94 8.32
N LEU A 229 25.39 -15.37 9.33
CA LEU A 229 26.83 -15.51 9.57
C LEU A 229 27.14 -16.92 10.09
N PRO A 230 28.40 -17.41 9.97
CA PRO A 230 28.87 -18.55 10.75
C PRO A 230 28.58 -18.33 12.22
N ASP A 231 28.24 -19.40 12.94
CA ASP A 231 27.96 -19.37 14.38
C ASP A 231 26.81 -18.43 14.82
N ALA A 232 25.95 -18.00 13.89
CA ALA A 232 24.79 -17.16 14.20
C ALA A 232 23.78 -17.91 15.08
N PRO A 233 23.17 -17.22 16.08
CA PRO A 233 22.10 -17.81 16.88
C PRO A 233 20.95 -18.33 16.01
N ALA A 234 20.29 -19.38 16.44
CA ALA A 234 19.11 -19.93 15.77
C ALA A 234 17.94 -18.91 15.80
N GLY A 235 17.00 -19.09 14.86
CA GLY A 235 15.80 -18.25 14.76
C GLY A 235 16.10 -16.84 14.22
N THR A 236 15.19 -15.92 14.47
CA THR A 236 15.27 -14.55 13.93
C THR A 236 16.43 -13.73 14.50
N ARG A 237 16.94 -14.09 15.69
CA ARG A 237 18.05 -13.38 16.36
C ARG A 237 19.42 -13.57 15.69
N GLY A 238 19.54 -14.52 14.75
CA GLY A 238 20.80 -14.76 14.03
C GLY A 238 20.84 -14.18 12.61
N ILE A 239 19.82 -13.41 12.22
CA ILE A 239 19.70 -12.89 10.87
C ILE A 239 20.48 -11.57 10.73
N SER A 240 21.32 -11.48 9.69
CA SER A 240 22.05 -10.28 9.29
C SER A 240 21.56 -9.80 7.92
N LEU A 241 21.80 -8.52 7.61
CA LEU A 241 21.40 -7.89 6.35
C LEU A 241 22.64 -7.50 5.54
N PHE A 242 22.59 -7.74 4.23
CA PHE A 242 23.69 -7.46 3.32
C PHE A 242 23.22 -6.68 2.10
N VAL A 243 24.03 -5.73 1.63
CA VAL A 243 23.90 -5.13 0.31
C VAL A 243 24.70 -5.97 -0.69
N VAL A 244 24.02 -6.46 -1.73
CA VAL A 244 24.57 -7.34 -2.77
C VAL A 244 24.20 -6.76 -4.13
N PRO A 245 25.09 -5.99 -4.79
CA PRO A 245 24.78 -5.43 -6.11
C PRO A 245 24.86 -6.50 -7.21
N LYS A 246 24.00 -6.39 -8.21
CA LYS A 246 23.99 -7.23 -9.42
C LYS A 246 25.31 -7.15 -10.20
N CYS A 247 25.82 -5.93 -10.38
CA CYS A 247 27.17 -5.66 -10.88
C CYS A 247 27.96 -4.94 -9.78
N LEU A 248 29.16 -5.42 -9.51
CA LEU A 248 30.04 -4.80 -8.51
C LEU A 248 30.42 -3.38 -8.96
N PRO A 249 30.29 -2.37 -8.08
CA PRO A 249 30.77 -1.02 -8.40
C PRO A 249 32.27 -1.01 -8.69
N ASP A 250 32.67 -0.33 -9.76
CA ASP A 250 34.08 -0.06 -10.03
C ASP A 250 34.61 1.11 -9.18
N ALA A 251 35.87 1.46 -9.35
CA ALA A 251 36.51 2.56 -8.61
C ALA A 251 35.87 3.93 -8.87
N ALA A 252 35.12 4.10 -9.95
CA ALA A 252 34.37 5.30 -10.29
C ALA A 252 32.89 5.24 -9.84
N GLY A 253 32.51 4.16 -9.13
CA GLY A 253 31.12 3.94 -8.69
C GLY A 253 30.14 3.58 -9.82
N LYS A 254 30.64 3.09 -10.97
CA LYS A 254 29.84 2.61 -12.10
C LYS A 254 29.68 1.09 -12.03
N PRO A 255 28.65 0.53 -12.71
CA PRO A 255 28.53 -0.92 -12.82
C PRO A 255 29.77 -1.53 -13.50
N GLY A 256 30.49 -2.34 -12.75
CA GLY A 256 31.68 -3.06 -13.22
C GLY A 256 31.39 -4.52 -13.54
N VAL A 257 32.16 -5.43 -12.95
CA VAL A 257 32.04 -6.88 -13.18
C VAL A 257 30.71 -7.42 -12.64
N ARG A 258 30.07 -8.32 -13.40
CA ARG A 258 28.89 -9.04 -12.95
C ARG A 258 29.21 -9.82 -11.68
N ASN A 259 28.41 -9.63 -10.63
CA ASN A 259 28.53 -10.40 -9.41
C ASN A 259 28.00 -11.84 -9.61
N ALA A 260 28.37 -12.75 -8.72
CA ALA A 260 27.90 -14.13 -8.72
C ALA A 260 26.46 -14.27 -8.21
N ILE A 261 25.60 -13.43 -8.76
CA ILE A 261 24.14 -13.42 -8.52
C ILE A 261 23.43 -13.59 -9.86
N SER A 262 22.42 -14.44 -9.91
CA SER A 262 21.70 -14.73 -11.15
C SER A 262 20.21 -14.98 -10.92
N CYS A 263 19.40 -14.64 -11.92
CA CYS A 263 18.02 -15.06 -11.98
C CYS A 263 17.94 -16.51 -12.48
N GLY A 264 17.38 -17.40 -11.67
CA GLY A 264 17.19 -18.81 -12.06
C GLY A 264 15.90 -19.05 -12.83
N ALA A 265 14.86 -18.27 -12.55
CA ALA A 265 13.56 -18.32 -13.21
C ALA A 265 12.72 -17.09 -12.81
N ILE A 266 11.64 -16.85 -13.54
CA ILE A 266 10.55 -15.97 -13.14
C ILE A 266 9.26 -16.75 -12.89
N GLU A 267 8.46 -16.33 -11.94
CA GLU A 267 7.21 -17.00 -11.59
C GLU A 267 6.09 -16.70 -12.59
N ARG A 268 5.31 -17.72 -12.93
CA ARG A 268 4.05 -17.57 -13.65
C ARG A 268 2.95 -17.28 -12.65
N LYS A 269 2.39 -16.08 -12.69
CA LYS A 269 1.50 -15.54 -11.64
C LYS A 269 0.07 -15.37 -12.13
N MET A 270 -0.86 -15.21 -11.18
CA MET A 270 -2.26 -14.87 -11.43
C MET A 270 -2.42 -13.45 -12.00
N GLY A 271 -1.60 -12.50 -11.56
CA GLY A 271 -1.64 -11.09 -11.95
C GLY A 271 -0.26 -10.45 -11.87
N ILE A 272 -0.22 -9.12 -12.00
CA ILE A 272 1.03 -8.31 -12.04
C ILE A 272 2.08 -8.89 -12.98
N HIS A 273 1.64 -9.32 -14.18
CA HIS A 273 2.51 -10.01 -15.15
C HIS A 273 3.64 -9.12 -15.66
N GLY A 274 3.42 -7.80 -15.68
CA GLY A 274 4.43 -6.81 -16.06
C GLY A 274 5.56 -6.61 -15.04
N ASN A 275 5.47 -7.22 -13.83
CA ASN A 275 6.56 -7.22 -12.84
C ASN A 275 7.23 -8.59 -12.77
N ALA A 276 8.55 -8.63 -12.92
CA ALA A 276 9.33 -9.86 -12.80
C ALA A 276 9.40 -10.30 -11.33
N THR A 277 8.85 -11.45 -11.02
CA THR A 277 8.97 -12.10 -9.72
C THR A 277 9.97 -13.23 -9.84
N CYS A 278 11.18 -13.03 -9.32
CA CYS A 278 12.36 -13.84 -9.64
C CYS A 278 12.71 -14.87 -8.56
N GLN A 279 13.33 -15.96 -9.00
CA GLN A 279 14.16 -16.82 -8.16
C GLN A 279 15.61 -16.33 -8.31
N ILE A 280 16.21 -15.90 -7.21
CA ILE A 280 17.57 -15.35 -7.17
C ILE A 280 18.52 -16.36 -6.56
N ASN A 281 19.54 -16.75 -7.33
CA ASN A 281 20.62 -17.62 -6.89
C ASN A 281 21.83 -16.77 -6.49
N LEU A 282 22.39 -17.07 -5.33
CA LEU A 282 23.62 -16.49 -4.80
C LEU A 282 24.67 -17.59 -4.79
N ASP A 283 25.66 -17.50 -5.69
CA ASP A 283 26.70 -18.51 -5.91
C ASP A 283 28.05 -17.93 -5.48
N ASP A 284 28.27 -17.75 -4.17
CA ASP A 284 29.37 -16.97 -3.58
C ASP A 284 29.35 -15.49 -3.99
N ALA A 285 28.16 -14.91 -4.05
CA ALA A 285 27.97 -13.51 -4.38
C ALA A 285 28.63 -12.59 -3.36
N ILE A 286 29.33 -11.56 -3.85
CA ILE A 286 29.98 -10.57 -3.00
C ILE A 286 28.96 -9.59 -2.47
N GLY A 287 28.98 -9.35 -1.16
CA GLY A 287 28.14 -8.38 -0.48
C GLY A 287 28.80 -7.78 0.75
N TRP A 288 28.17 -6.77 1.31
CA TRP A 288 28.67 -6.06 2.51
C TRP A 288 27.56 -5.98 3.55
N LEU A 289 27.94 -6.13 4.82
CA LEU A 289 27.01 -6.07 5.96
C LEU A 289 26.38 -4.66 6.07
N ILE A 290 25.08 -4.59 6.24
CA ILE A 290 24.34 -3.37 6.59
C ILE A 290 24.06 -3.39 8.09
N GLY A 291 24.42 -2.32 8.79
CA GLY A 291 24.24 -2.20 10.22
C GLY A 291 25.14 -3.14 11.02
N LYS A 292 24.59 -3.83 12.04
CA LYS A 292 25.34 -4.71 12.94
C LYS A 292 25.03 -6.19 12.68
N PRO A 293 25.99 -7.10 12.94
CA PRO A 293 25.72 -8.55 12.93
C PRO A 293 24.50 -8.90 13.77
N HIS A 294 23.69 -9.83 13.27
CA HIS A 294 22.49 -10.36 13.94
C HIS A 294 21.35 -9.33 14.21
N GLN A 295 21.45 -8.14 13.59
CA GLN A 295 20.38 -7.13 13.64
C GLN A 295 19.74 -6.87 12.27
N GLY A 296 19.97 -7.78 11.31
CA GLY A 296 19.52 -7.61 9.93
C GLY A 296 18.00 -7.51 9.79
N LEU A 297 17.25 -8.24 10.62
CA LEU A 297 15.79 -8.15 10.57
C LEU A 297 15.29 -6.79 11.07
N ASN A 298 15.92 -6.21 12.11
CA ASN A 298 15.57 -4.87 12.59
C ASN A 298 15.84 -3.81 11.51
N ALA A 299 16.98 -3.89 10.81
CA ALA A 299 17.29 -2.98 9.71
C ALA A 299 16.30 -3.16 8.54
N MET A 300 15.95 -4.40 8.19
CA MET A 300 15.01 -4.69 7.12
C MET A 300 13.58 -4.23 7.45
N PHE A 301 13.20 -4.09 8.72
CA PHE A 301 11.87 -3.59 9.09
C PHE A 301 11.61 -2.16 8.57
N VAL A 302 12.62 -1.33 8.36
CA VAL A 302 12.45 -0.01 7.73
C VAL A 302 11.85 -0.19 6.34
N MET A 303 12.49 -0.99 5.48
CA MET A 303 11.99 -1.30 4.13
C MET A 303 10.64 -2.03 4.16
N MET A 304 10.46 -2.99 5.10
CA MET A 304 9.21 -3.74 5.22
C MET A 304 8.02 -2.86 5.64
N ASN A 305 8.22 -1.87 6.50
CA ASN A 305 7.14 -0.97 6.92
C ASN A 305 6.76 0.00 5.80
N ALA A 306 7.75 0.53 5.07
CA ALA A 306 7.51 1.29 3.83
C ALA A 306 6.74 0.45 2.80
N ALA A 307 7.15 -0.80 2.57
CA ALA A 307 6.47 -1.73 1.67
C ALA A 307 5.03 -2.02 2.12
N ARG A 308 4.75 -2.16 3.42
CA ARG A 308 3.38 -2.37 3.94
C ARG A 308 2.46 -1.18 3.66
N LEU A 309 2.94 0.05 3.86
CA LEU A 309 2.21 1.25 3.45
C LEU A 309 2.02 1.27 1.93
N GLY A 310 3.08 0.98 1.16
CA GLY A 310 3.05 0.85 -0.30
C GLY A 310 2.01 -0.15 -0.80
N VAL A 311 1.86 -1.32 -0.15
CA VAL A 311 0.82 -2.32 -0.48
C VAL A 311 -0.59 -1.80 -0.18
N GLY A 312 -0.76 -1.00 0.88
CA GLY A 312 -1.99 -0.24 1.10
C GLY A 312 -2.30 0.71 -0.06
N MET A 313 -1.28 1.41 -0.57
CA MET A 313 -1.40 2.30 -1.73
C MET A 313 -1.72 1.57 -3.03
N GLN A 314 -1.12 0.40 -3.28
CA GLN A 314 -1.49 -0.46 -4.41
C GLN A 314 -2.98 -0.80 -4.40
N SER A 315 -3.48 -1.15 -3.23
CA SER A 315 -4.89 -1.50 -3.05
C SER A 315 -5.83 -0.32 -3.20
N LEU A 316 -5.43 0.85 -2.71
CA LEU A 316 -6.15 2.10 -2.91
C LEU A 316 -6.21 2.46 -4.41
N GLY A 317 -5.07 2.39 -5.10
CA GLY A 317 -4.98 2.68 -6.53
C GLY A 317 -5.87 1.79 -7.39
N LEU A 318 -5.84 0.46 -7.15
CA LEU A 318 -6.70 -0.49 -7.85
C LEU A 318 -8.19 -0.26 -7.55
N THR A 319 -8.53 0.09 -6.30
CA THR A 319 -9.91 0.43 -5.92
C THR A 319 -10.40 1.66 -6.67
N GLU A 320 -9.58 2.70 -6.76
CA GLU A 320 -9.90 3.96 -7.44
C GLU A 320 -10.14 3.74 -8.93
N VAL A 321 -9.20 3.13 -9.64
CA VAL A 321 -9.34 2.92 -11.09
C VAL A 321 -10.48 1.97 -11.44
N ALA A 322 -10.70 0.92 -10.66
CA ALA A 322 -11.82 0.00 -10.87
C ALA A 322 -13.18 0.72 -10.64
N TYR A 323 -13.27 1.56 -9.61
CA TYR A 323 -14.46 2.38 -9.37
C TYR A 323 -14.75 3.33 -10.53
N GLN A 324 -13.75 4.06 -11.04
CA GLN A 324 -13.94 5.01 -12.14
C GLN A 324 -14.51 4.32 -13.38
N ASN A 325 -13.94 3.17 -13.75
CA ASN A 325 -14.38 2.41 -14.92
C ASN A 325 -15.79 1.82 -14.72
N ALA A 326 -16.07 1.27 -13.55
CA ALA A 326 -17.40 0.75 -13.23
C ALA A 326 -18.47 1.85 -13.25
N LEU A 327 -18.12 3.06 -12.76
CA LEU A 327 -19.02 4.22 -12.78
C LEU A 327 -19.32 4.68 -14.20
N ALA A 328 -18.31 4.78 -15.07
CA ALA A 328 -18.47 5.16 -16.47
C ALA A 328 -19.37 4.15 -17.19
N TYR A 329 -19.05 2.87 -17.09
CA TYR A 329 -19.86 1.80 -17.68
C TYR A 329 -21.32 1.82 -17.19
N ALA A 330 -21.54 2.01 -15.89
CA ALA A 330 -22.91 2.01 -15.32
C ALA A 330 -23.77 3.18 -15.80
N ARG A 331 -23.16 4.30 -16.20
CA ARG A 331 -23.86 5.46 -16.77
C ARG A 331 -24.30 5.25 -18.23
N GLU A 332 -23.52 4.49 -18.99
CA GLU A 332 -23.74 4.27 -20.43
C GLU A 332 -24.55 3.01 -20.70
N ARG A 333 -24.30 1.91 -19.98
CA ARG A 333 -24.95 0.63 -20.17
C ARG A 333 -26.42 0.70 -19.84
N GLN A 334 -27.29 0.39 -20.81
CA GLN A 334 -28.73 0.35 -20.64
C GLN A 334 -29.23 -1.09 -20.51
N GLN A 335 -29.85 -1.44 -19.38
CA GLN A 335 -30.48 -2.75 -19.13
C GLN A 335 -31.55 -2.64 -18.04
N GLY A 336 -32.73 -3.21 -18.32
CA GLY A 336 -33.85 -3.21 -17.39
C GLY A 336 -34.51 -1.85 -17.21
N ARG A 337 -35.35 -1.76 -16.21
CA ARG A 337 -36.10 -0.53 -15.85
C ARG A 337 -35.99 -0.28 -14.36
N ARG A 338 -36.03 0.98 -13.96
CA ARG A 338 -36.17 1.37 -12.56
C ARG A 338 -37.45 0.73 -11.96
N LEU A 339 -37.37 0.27 -10.72
CA LEU A 339 -38.52 -0.37 -10.03
C LEU A 339 -39.67 0.62 -9.75
N SER A 340 -39.37 1.92 -9.59
CA SER A 340 -40.40 2.97 -9.47
C SER A 340 -41.04 3.30 -10.83
N ALA A 341 -42.34 3.38 -10.91
CA ALA A 341 -43.14 3.45 -12.14
C ALA A 341 -42.95 4.71 -13.02
N GLU A 342 -42.17 5.69 -12.60
CA GLU A 342 -41.89 6.93 -13.34
C GLU A 342 -40.69 6.80 -14.28
N SER A 343 -40.57 5.71 -15.05
CA SER A 343 -39.55 5.60 -16.08
C SER A 343 -39.93 6.45 -17.30
N ALA A 344 -38.98 7.21 -17.83
CA ALA A 344 -39.17 7.92 -19.09
C ALA A 344 -39.55 6.95 -20.21
N ALA A 345 -40.79 7.05 -20.71
CA ALA A 345 -41.37 6.13 -21.68
C ALA A 345 -40.64 6.09 -23.06
N ALA A 346 -39.66 6.97 -23.29
CA ALA A 346 -39.03 7.19 -24.59
C ALA A 346 -37.84 6.26 -24.88
N ALA A 347 -37.12 5.74 -23.85
CA ALA A 347 -35.95 4.88 -24.05
C ALA A 347 -36.31 3.40 -23.91
N PRO A 348 -35.67 2.45 -24.65
CA PRO A 348 -35.94 1.01 -24.55
C PRO A 348 -35.56 0.40 -23.20
N ALA A 349 -34.58 0.97 -22.47
CA ALA A 349 -34.13 0.57 -21.14
C ALA A 349 -33.55 1.79 -20.40
N ASP A 350 -33.33 1.66 -19.09
CA ASP A 350 -32.65 2.66 -18.29
C ASP A 350 -31.13 2.34 -18.17
N PRO A 351 -30.26 3.36 -17.95
CA PRO A 351 -28.87 3.11 -17.56
C PRO A 351 -28.81 2.30 -16.26
N ILE A 352 -27.89 1.32 -16.19
CA ILE A 352 -27.85 0.42 -15.03
C ILE A 352 -27.53 1.12 -13.70
N ILE A 353 -26.97 2.31 -13.73
CA ILE A 353 -26.71 3.14 -12.53
C ILE A 353 -27.99 3.45 -11.73
N VAL A 354 -29.17 3.32 -12.32
CA VAL A 354 -30.44 3.54 -11.60
C VAL A 354 -30.81 2.39 -10.67
N HIS A 355 -30.22 1.21 -10.86
CA HIS A 355 -30.53 0.02 -10.06
C HIS A 355 -29.88 0.08 -8.68
N PRO A 356 -30.63 -0.17 -7.59
CA PRO A 356 -30.11 -0.02 -6.23
C PRO A 356 -28.87 -0.85 -5.93
N ASP A 357 -28.76 -2.09 -6.45
CA ASP A 357 -27.60 -2.93 -6.19
C ASP A 357 -26.35 -2.48 -6.97
N VAL A 358 -26.50 -2.00 -8.20
CA VAL A 358 -25.40 -1.35 -8.94
C VAL A 358 -24.89 -0.14 -8.17
N ARG A 359 -25.80 0.68 -7.63
CA ARG A 359 -25.42 1.83 -6.79
C ARG A 359 -24.71 1.40 -5.51
N ARG A 360 -25.14 0.30 -4.88
CA ARG A 360 -24.48 -0.26 -3.69
C ARG A 360 -23.03 -0.63 -4.03
N MET A 361 -22.79 -1.38 -5.11
CA MET A 361 -21.46 -1.78 -5.55
C MET A 361 -20.55 -0.56 -5.82
N LEU A 362 -21.05 0.41 -6.57
CA LEU A 362 -20.29 1.64 -6.87
C LEU A 362 -19.99 2.46 -5.61
N LEU A 363 -20.96 2.62 -4.70
CA LEU A 363 -20.74 3.36 -3.45
C LEU A 363 -19.83 2.62 -2.48
N THR A 364 -19.79 1.29 -2.50
CA THR A 364 -18.85 0.49 -1.72
C THR A 364 -17.40 0.78 -2.19
N ALA A 365 -17.13 0.67 -3.49
CA ALA A 365 -15.82 0.95 -4.05
C ALA A 365 -15.40 2.41 -3.78
N ARG A 366 -16.31 3.36 -3.99
CA ARG A 366 -16.09 4.78 -3.70
C ARG A 366 -15.75 5.04 -2.23
N ALA A 367 -16.51 4.46 -1.31
CA ALA A 367 -16.27 4.63 0.12
C ALA A 367 -14.91 4.04 0.53
N TYR A 368 -14.52 2.89 -0.02
CA TYR A 368 -13.21 2.32 0.25
C TYR A 368 -12.06 3.17 -0.31
N ALA A 369 -12.22 3.76 -1.51
CA ALA A 369 -11.23 4.67 -2.08
C ALA A 369 -11.10 5.97 -1.26
N GLU A 370 -12.21 6.65 -0.97
CA GLU A 370 -12.21 7.92 -0.23
C GLU A 370 -11.68 7.75 1.21
N GLY A 371 -12.12 6.71 1.92
CA GLY A 371 -11.64 6.39 3.27
C GLY A 371 -10.18 5.97 3.28
N GLY A 372 -9.76 5.18 2.27
CA GLY A 372 -8.37 4.74 2.10
C GLY A 372 -7.41 5.90 1.86
N ARG A 373 -7.78 6.83 0.98
CA ARG A 373 -6.99 8.04 0.69
C ARG A 373 -6.80 8.91 1.95
N ALA A 374 -7.85 9.15 2.70
CA ALA A 374 -7.75 9.90 3.95
C ALA A 374 -6.85 9.20 4.98
N PHE A 375 -6.98 7.88 5.10
CA PHE A 375 -6.21 7.10 6.06
C PHE A 375 -4.73 7.00 5.67
N THR A 376 -4.38 6.69 4.42
CA THR A 376 -2.99 6.58 3.98
C THR A 376 -2.27 7.92 3.99
N SER A 377 -2.93 9.00 3.57
CA SER A 377 -2.38 10.37 3.65
C SER A 377 -2.12 10.78 5.10
N TYR A 378 -3.00 10.41 6.04
CA TYR A 378 -2.76 10.66 7.45
C TYR A 378 -1.53 9.91 7.99
N VAL A 379 -1.36 8.63 7.63
CA VAL A 379 -0.18 7.86 8.05
C VAL A 379 1.10 8.42 7.42
N ALA A 380 1.07 8.83 6.17
CA ALA A 380 2.21 9.48 5.52
C ALA A 380 2.60 10.80 6.21
N LEU A 381 1.62 11.62 6.62
CA LEU A 381 1.86 12.83 7.39
C LEU A 381 2.44 12.55 8.78
N LEU A 382 2.06 11.44 9.43
CA LEU A 382 2.68 11.00 10.68
C LEU A 382 4.15 10.61 10.46
N ILE A 383 4.49 10.01 9.32
CA ILE A 383 5.90 9.72 8.96
C ILE A 383 6.67 11.02 8.77
N ASP A 384 6.10 12.04 8.11
CA ASP A 384 6.73 13.36 8.01
C ASP A 384 7.01 13.97 9.39
N ARG A 385 6.08 13.83 10.35
CA ARG A 385 6.26 14.27 11.74
C ARG A 385 7.32 13.45 12.48
N GLU A 386 7.32 12.14 12.34
CA GLU A 386 8.33 11.24 12.92
C GLU A 386 9.74 11.63 12.51
N LEU A 387 9.92 11.93 11.22
CA LEU A 387 11.23 12.26 10.66
C LEU A 387 11.68 13.69 10.98
N ASN A 388 10.77 14.67 10.98
CA ASN A 388 11.12 16.08 10.84
C ASN A 388 10.63 17.01 11.96
N HIS A 389 9.80 16.52 12.90
CA HIS A 389 9.32 17.41 13.97
C HIS A 389 10.44 17.80 14.92
N PRO A 390 10.58 19.09 15.32
CA PRO A 390 11.68 19.53 16.19
C PRO A 390 11.61 18.94 17.61
N ASP A 391 10.42 18.71 18.14
CA ASP A 391 10.20 18.08 19.45
C ASP A 391 10.33 16.55 19.36
N GLU A 392 11.26 15.98 20.13
CA GLU A 392 11.50 14.54 20.21
C GLU A 392 10.27 13.75 20.72
N THR A 393 9.48 14.35 21.63
CA THR A 393 8.26 13.70 22.13
C THR A 393 7.24 13.56 21.02
N ALA A 394 7.03 14.61 20.21
CA ALA A 394 6.14 14.56 19.07
C ALA A 394 6.60 13.56 18.00
N ARG A 395 7.92 13.45 17.73
CA ARG A 395 8.47 12.41 16.84
C ARG A 395 8.15 11.01 17.33
N ARG A 396 8.38 10.74 18.62
CA ARG A 396 8.11 9.42 19.23
C ARG A 396 6.62 9.09 19.24
N GLU A 397 5.75 10.05 19.53
CA GLU A 397 4.30 9.84 19.45
C GLU A 397 3.83 9.53 18.04
N ALA A 398 4.38 10.22 17.04
CA ALA A 398 4.10 9.94 15.64
C ALA A 398 4.58 8.52 15.23
N ALA A 399 5.79 8.13 15.61
CA ALA A 399 6.35 6.80 15.38
C ALA A 399 5.47 5.69 16.01
N ASP A 400 5.02 5.89 17.24
CA ASP A 400 4.14 4.94 17.93
C ASP A 400 2.80 4.78 17.21
N GLU A 401 2.26 5.88 16.68
CA GLU A 401 1.00 5.86 15.95
C GLU A 401 1.16 5.22 14.57
N VAL A 402 2.24 5.52 13.83
CA VAL A 402 2.61 4.83 12.59
C VAL A 402 2.72 3.33 12.83
N ALA A 403 3.42 2.91 13.90
CA ALA A 403 3.58 1.50 14.24
C ALA A 403 2.25 0.79 14.53
N LEU A 404 1.28 1.48 15.14
CA LEU A 404 -0.07 0.95 15.39
C LEU A 404 -0.87 0.84 14.09
N LEU A 405 -0.81 1.86 13.22
CA LEU A 405 -1.69 2.00 12.07
C LEU A 405 -1.22 1.22 10.84
N THR A 406 0.10 1.00 10.67
CA THR A 406 0.67 0.31 9.49
C THR A 406 0.06 -1.08 9.22
N PRO A 407 -0.09 -2.00 10.19
CA PRO A 407 -0.73 -3.29 9.92
C PRO A 407 -2.21 -3.14 9.52
N ILE A 408 -2.90 -2.11 10.01
CA ILE A 408 -4.30 -1.85 9.64
C ILE A 408 -4.37 -1.29 8.21
N VAL A 409 -3.51 -0.34 7.84
CA VAL A 409 -3.42 0.14 6.45
C VAL A 409 -3.26 -1.03 5.51
N LYS A 410 -2.24 -1.86 5.74
CA LYS A 410 -1.94 -2.99 4.84
C LYS A 410 -3.11 -3.96 4.73
N ALA A 411 -3.60 -4.50 5.83
CA ALA A 411 -4.58 -5.59 5.78
C ALA A 411 -5.99 -5.09 5.44
N PHE A 412 -6.44 -4.00 6.03
CA PHE A 412 -7.80 -3.49 5.81
C PHE A 412 -8.00 -2.96 4.38
N LEU A 413 -7.02 -2.22 3.84
CA LEU A 413 -7.14 -1.71 2.47
C LEU A 413 -7.07 -2.84 1.45
N THR A 414 -6.20 -3.84 1.66
CA THR A 414 -6.07 -4.96 0.71
C THR A 414 -7.30 -5.85 0.69
N ASP A 415 -7.93 -6.13 1.85
CA ASP A 415 -9.20 -6.84 1.92
C ASP A 415 -10.31 -6.05 1.19
N ASN A 416 -10.38 -4.74 1.43
CA ASN A 416 -11.38 -3.88 0.80
C ASN A 416 -11.18 -3.73 -0.71
N ALA A 417 -9.93 -3.70 -1.19
CA ALA A 417 -9.63 -3.66 -2.62
C ALA A 417 -10.07 -4.93 -3.34
N TRP A 418 -9.91 -6.09 -2.72
CA TRP A 418 -10.42 -7.35 -3.26
C TRP A 418 -11.95 -7.31 -3.44
N ILE A 419 -12.67 -6.78 -2.46
CA ILE A 419 -14.13 -6.59 -2.54
C ILE A 419 -14.46 -5.58 -3.64
N ALA A 420 -13.83 -4.41 -3.63
CA ALA A 420 -14.13 -3.30 -4.54
C ALA A 420 -13.87 -3.65 -6.01
N THR A 421 -12.73 -4.28 -6.32
CA THR A 421 -12.39 -4.69 -7.69
C THR A 421 -13.33 -5.78 -8.20
N SER A 422 -13.70 -6.74 -7.35
CA SER A 422 -14.67 -7.79 -7.67
C SER A 422 -16.09 -7.22 -7.92
N GLU A 423 -16.55 -6.29 -7.08
CA GLU A 423 -17.84 -5.62 -7.28
C GLU A 423 -17.83 -4.69 -8.51
N ALA A 424 -16.72 -4.01 -8.78
CA ALA A 424 -16.56 -3.22 -10.00
C ALA A 424 -16.65 -4.08 -11.27
N LEU A 425 -15.99 -5.24 -11.28
CA LEU A 425 -16.14 -6.23 -12.35
C LEU A 425 -17.59 -6.69 -12.47
N GLN A 426 -18.27 -6.95 -11.35
CA GLN A 426 -19.68 -7.37 -11.33
C GLN A 426 -20.62 -6.34 -11.98
N VAL A 427 -20.33 -5.04 -11.86
CA VAL A 427 -21.09 -3.97 -12.53
C VAL A 427 -21.07 -4.13 -14.05
N PHE A 428 -19.97 -4.61 -14.63
CA PHE A 428 -19.86 -4.89 -16.07
C PHE A 428 -20.64 -6.14 -16.51
N GLY A 429 -21.07 -6.99 -15.57
CA GLY A 429 -21.72 -8.26 -15.91
C GLY A 429 -20.77 -9.16 -16.72
N GLY A 430 -21.29 -9.81 -17.78
CA GLY A 430 -20.48 -10.69 -18.63
C GLY A 430 -19.28 -10.01 -19.30
N HIS A 431 -19.37 -8.71 -19.61
CA HIS A 431 -18.25 -7.95 -20.15
C HIS A 431 -17.08 -7.86 -19.17
N GLY A 432 -17.33 -7.74 -17.87
CA GLY A 432 -16.26 -7.66 -16.86
C GLY A 432 -15.38 -8.91 -16.78
N TYR A 433 -15.87 -10.06 -17.26
CA TYR A 433 -15.15 -11.32 -17.30
C TYR A 433 -14.29 -11.50 -18.56
N ILE A 434 -14.46 -10.61 -19.54
CA ILE A 434 -13.77 -10.64 -20.85
C ILE A 434 -12.51 -9.77 -20.76
N ALA A 435 -11.35 -10.31 -21.14
CA ALA A 435 -10.05 -9.67 -20.99
C ALA A 435 -9.96 -8.29 -21.69
N GLU A 436 -10.58 -8.16 -22.87
CA GLU A 436 -10.59 -6.91 -23.66
C GLU A 436 -11.20 -5.71 -22.91
N TRP A 437 -12.02 -5.95 -21.88
CA TRP A 437 -12.60 -4.90 -21.04
C TRP A 437 -11.69 -4.49 -19.88
N GLY A 438 -10.58 -5.19 -19.62
CA GLY A 438 -9.55 -4.88 -18.65
C GLY A 438 -9.95 -4.96 -17.16
N MET A 439 -11.22 -5.24 -16.85
CA MET A 439 -11.68 -5.25 -15.45
C MET A 439 -11.19 -6.46 -14.66
N GLU A 440 -11.01 -7.60 -15.34
CA GLU A 440 -10.54 -8.84 -14.72
C GLU A 440 -9.09 -8.71 -14.24
N GLN A 441 -8.25 -7.90 -14.90
CA GLN A 441 -6.88 -7.61 -14.49
C GLN A 441 -6.84 -7.00 -13.09
N TYR A 442 -7.70 -6.02 -12.79
CA TYR A 442 -7.73 -5.37 -11.46
C TYR A 442 -8.05 -6.37 -10.34
N VAL A 443 -8.91 -7.35 -10.61
CA VAL A 443 -9.21 -8.42 -9.64
C VAL A 443 -8.00 -9.31 -9.45
N ARG A 444 -7.31 -9.73 -10.54
CA ARG A 444 -6.11 -10.58 -10.46
C ARG A 444 -4.98 -9.87 -9.70
N ASP A 445 -4.73 -8.61 -10.02
CA ASP A 445 -3.66 -7.82 -9.42
C ASP A 445 -3.94 -7.51 -7.93
N ALA A 446 -5.20 -7.26 -7.55
CA ALA A 446 -5.56 -7.01 -6.15
C ALA A 446 -5.29 -8.22 -5.24
N ARG A 447 -5.36 -9.45 -5.77
CA ARG A 447 -5.27 -10.65 -4.92
C ARG A 447 -3.94 -10.84 -4.23
N ILE A 448 -2.82 -10.47 -4.87
CA ILE A 448 -1.50 -10.62 -4.28
C ILE A 448 -1.29 -9.69 -3.08
N ASN A 449 -1.94 -8.53 -3.06
CA ASN A 449 -1.80 -7.53 -2.01
C ASN A 449 -2.17 -8.06 -0.62
N MET A 450 -3.06 -9.05 -0.54
CA MET A 450 -3.43 -9.72 0.72
C MET A 450 -2.39 -10.74 1.20
N ILE A 451 -1.45 -11.14 0.32
CA ILE A 451 -0.53 -12.28 0.56
C ILE A 451 0.87 -11.79 0.91
N TYR A 452 1.49 -10.97 0.04
CA TYR A 452 2.89 -10.57 0.24
C TYR A 452 3.07 -9.47 1.30
N GLU A 453 4.32 -9.17 1.66
CA GLU A 453 4.72 -8.21 2.71
C GLU A 453 4.15 -8.54 4.10
N GLY A 454 4.01 -9.87 4.33
CA GLY A 454 3.28 -10.43 5.45
C GLY A 454 1.80 -10.54 5.16
N THR A 455 1.26 -11.76 5.19
CA THR A 455 -0.17 -12.02 4.96
C THR A 455 -1.04 -11.17 5.89
N ASN A 456 -2.30 -10.96 5.52
CA ASN A 456 -3.23 -10.18 6.35
C ASN A 456 -3.40 -10.78 7.75
N THR A 457 -3.31 -12.11 7.90
CA THR A 457 -3.27 -12.77 9.23
C THR A 457 -2.04 -12.35 10.02
N ILE A 458 -0.87 -12.24 9.40
CA ILE A 458 0.36 -11.78 10.08
C ILE A 458 0.23 -10.32 10.51
N GLN A 459 -0.37 -9.45 9.68
CA GLN A 459 -0.67 -8.07 10.08
C GLN A 459 -1.64 -8.03 11.26
N SER A 460 -2.66 -8.88 11.25
CA SER A 460 -3.66 -8.97 12.32
C SER A 460 -3.05 -9.43 13.64
N LEU A 461 -2.15 -10.42 13.59
CA LEU A 461 -1.38 -10.86 14.76
C LEU A 461 -0.40 -9.79 15.24
N ASP A 462 0.29 -9.08 14.34
CA ASP A 462 1.17 -7.98 14.68
C ASP A 462 0.40 -6.86 15.40
N LEU A 463 -0.77 -6.49 14.88
CA LEU A 463 -1.65 -5.51 15.54
C LEU A 463 -2.06 -5.98 16.94
N LEU A 464 -2.77 -7.09 17.02
CA LEU A 464 -3.42 -7.50 18.28
C LEU A 464 -2.38 -7.94 19.33
N ALA A 465 -1.46 -8.85 18.97
CA ALA A 465 -0.50 -9.38 19.93
C ALA A 465 0.55 -8.34 20.30
N ARG A 466 1.24 -7.74 19.32
CA ARG A 466 2.43 -6.93 19.56
C ARG A 466 2.11 -5.46 19.82
N LYS A 467 1.25 -4.84 18.99
CA LYS A 467 0.99 -3.38 19.05
C LYS A 467 -0.05 -3.01 20.10
N VAL A 468 -0.91 -3.97 20.48
CA VAL A 468 -1.99 -3.75 21.44
C VAL A 468 -1.70 -4.48 22.76
N LEU A 469 -1.72 -5.82 22.78
CA LEU A 469 -1.66 -6.55 24.05
C LEU A 469 -0.29 -6.48 24.74
N MET A 470 0.82 -6.67 24.02
CA MET A 470 2.18 -6.55 24.59
C MET A 470 2.51 -5.11 25.01
N ASP A 471 1.94 -4.13 24.32
CA ASP A 471 2.04 -2.70 24.63
C ASP A 471 1.06 -2.27 25.77
N LYS A 472 0.32 -3.22 26.33
CA LYS A 472 -0.72 -2.97 27.36
C LYS A 472 -1.78 -1.96 26.91
N GLY A 473 -2.00 -1.85 25.61
CA GLY A 473 -2.99 -0.95 24.99
C GLY A 473 -2.61 0.52 24.96
N GLU A 474 -1.37 0.88 25.27
CA GLU A 474 -0.98 2.30 25.41
C GLU A 474 -1.09 3.08 24.10
N LYS A 475 -0.60 2.52 22.98
CA LYS A 475 -0.71 3.14 21.65
C LYS A 475 -2.17 3.27 21.21
N LEU A 476 -2.95 2.20 21.41
CA LEU A 476 -4.37 2.21 21.09
C LEU A 476 -5.14 3.24 21.91
N ARG A 477 -4.84 3.37 23.19
CA ARG A 477 -5.45 4.37 24.09
C ARG A 477 -5.15 5.79 23.61
N ARG A 478 -3.88 6.11 23.30
CA ARG A 478 -3.50 7.45 22.81
C ARG A 478 -4.21 7.81 21.51
N PHE A 479 -4.30 6.87 20.58
CA PHE A 479 -5.09 7.07 19.35
C PHE A 479 -6.59 7.22 19.66
N GLY A 480 -7.12 6.39 20.56
CA GLY A 480 -8.50 6.49 21.05
C GLY A 480 -8.83 7.83 21.71
N ASP A 481 -7.87 8.42 22.43
CA ASP A 481 -8.03 9.75 23.03
C ASP A 481 -8.16 10.87 21.97
N LYS A 482 -7.53 10.73 20.79
CA LYS A 482 -7.75 11.65 19.64
C LYS A 482 -9.18 11.54 19.11
N ILE A 483 -9.66 10.32 18.91
CA ILE A 483 -11.04 10.07 18.45
C ILE A 483 -12.03 10.61 19.48
N LYS A 484 -11.79 10.36 20.78
CA LYS A 484 -12.64 10.83 21.85
C LYS A 484 -12.72 12.37 21.92
N ARG A 485 -11.60 13.07 21.75
CA ARG A 485 -11.61 14.55 21.67
C ARG A 485 -12.51 15.03 20.53
N PHE A 486 -12.36 14.47 19.35
CA PHE A 486 -13.20 14.81 18.20
C PHE A 486 -14.69 14.52 18.48
N ILE A 487 -15.03 13.38 19.09
CA ILE A 487 -16.40 13.06 19.50
C ILE A 487 -16.97 14.13 20.44
N VAL A 488 -16.20 14.50 21.49
CA VAL A 488 -16.63 15.51 22.46
C VAL A 488 -16.83 16.87 21.79
N GLU A 489 -15.89 17.31 20.97
CA GLU A 489 -15.98 18.58 20.23
C GLU A 489 -17.20 18.65 19.30
N GLN A 490 -17.57 17.54 18.67
CA GLN A 490 -18.68 17.50 17.72
C GLN A 490 -20.03 17.11 18.35
N SER A 491 -20.05 16.65 19.60
CA SER A 491 -21.27 16.15 20.28
C SER A 491 -22.35 17.24 20.51
N THR A 492 -21.94 18.51 20.47
CA THR A 492 -22.85 19.66 20.65
C THR A 492 -23.57 20.06 19.36
N ASP A 493 -23.12 19.57 18.20
CA ASP A 493 -23.74 19.83 16.91
C ASP A 493 -24.77 18.73 16.57
N PRO A 494 -26.10 19.02 16.60
CA PRO A 494 -27.11 18.01 16.28
C PRO A 494 -26.98 17.43 14.87
N ALA A 495 -26.45 18.20 13.90
CA ALA A 495 -26.26 17.74 12.54
C ALA A 495 -25.18 16.66 12.43
N MET A 496 -24.22 16.64 13.38
CA MET A 496 -23.19 15.63 13.45
C MET A 496 -23.62 14.33 14.15
N ALA A 497 -24.79 14.31 14.82
CA ALA A 497 -25.21 13.17 15.62
C ALA A 497 -25.29 11.86 14.83
N GLU A 498 -25.68 11.90 13.53
CA GLU A 498 -25.75 10.72 12.65
C GLU A 498 -24.37 10.03 12.44
N PHE A 499 -23.25 10.76 12.64
CA PHE A 499 -21.89 10.25 12.50
C PHE A 499 -21.24 10.00 13.87
N ILE A 500 -21.44 10.91 14.82
CA ILE A 500 -20.78 10.88 16.13
C ILE A 500 -21.30 9.75 17.02
N THR A 501 -22.62 9.49 17.02
CA THR A 501 -23.20 8.42 17.83
C THR A 501 -22.65 7.04 17.46
N PRO A 502 -22.67 6.60 16.18
CA PRO A 502 -22.10 5.31 15.82
C PRO A 502 -20.55 5.27 15.92
N LEU A 503 -19.85 6.39 15.74
CA LEU A 503 -18.40 6.47 15.98
C LEU A 503 -18.06 6.23 17.45
N ALA A 504 -18.81 6.84 18.38
CA ALA A 504 -18.62 6.63 19.81
C ALA A 504 -18.92 5.17 20.21
N ASP A 505 -20.00 4.60 19.68
CA ASP A 505 -20.40 3.21 19.94
C ASP A 505 -19.32 2.20 19.52
N ILE A 506 -18.76 2.35 18.30
CA ILE A 506 -17.70 1.43 17.84
C ILE A 506 -16.39 1.62 18.58
N ALA A 507 -16.02 2.86 18.97
CA ALA A 507 -14.85 3.11 19.77
C ALA A 507 -14.94 2.44 21.16
N GLU A 508 -16.10 2.55 21.84
CA GLU A 508 -16.35 1.86 23.10
C GLU A 508 -16.30 0.33 22.95
N LYS A 509 -16.94 -0.20 21.89
CA LYS A 509 -16.96 -1.64 21.61
C LYS A 509 -15.57 -2.20 21.36
N LEU A 510 -14.70 -1.47 20.66
CA LEU A 510 -13.32 -1.92 20.43
C LEU A 510 -12.52 -1.99 21.73
N VAL A 511 -12.66 -1.01 22.64
CA VAL A 511 -12.02 -1.04 23.96
C VAL A 511 -12.50 -2.24 24.78
N LYS A 512 -13.81 -2.49 24.82
CA LYS A 512 -14.37 -3.67 25.49
C LYS A 512 -13.84 -4.97 24.90
N LEU A 513 -13.86 -5.09 23.58
CA LEU A 513 -13.36 -6.26 22.86
C LEU A 513 -11.87 -6.52 23.16
N THR A 514 -11.05 -5.46 23.18
CA THR A 514 -9.61 -5.57 23.54
C THR A 514 -9.44 -6.14 24.94
N THR A 515 -10.20 -5.64 25.91
CA THR A 515 -10.14 -6.09 27.30
C THR A 515 -10.59 -7.56 27.43
N GLU A 516 -11.67 -7.94 26.77
CA GLU A 516 -12.20 -9.30 26.76
C GLU A 516 -11.20 -10.31 26.17
N ILE A 517 -10.59 -9.97 25.01
CA ILE A 517 -9.58 -10.83 24.36
C ILE A 517 -8.33 -10.93 25.25
N GLY A 518 -7.84 -9.82 25.79
CA GLY A 518 -6.68 -9.82 26.70
C GLY A 518 -6.91 -10.67 27.94
N GLY A 519 -8.12 -10.63 28.52
CA GLY A 519 -8.50 -11.48 29.66
C GLY A 519 -8.53 -12.98 29.33
N LYS A 520 -9.04 -13.35 28.17
CA LYS A 520 -9.03 -14.74 27.67
C LYS A 520 -7.62 -15.23 27.35
N ALA A 521 -6.84 -14.39 26.67
CA ALA A 521 -5.47 -14.70 26.25
C ALA A 521 -4.51 -14.93 27.42
N ALA A 522 -4.81 -14.41 28.60
CA ALA A 522 -4.04 -14.70 29.82
C ALA A 522 -4.11 -16.18 30.25
N ASN A 523 -5.18 -16.89 29.88
CA ASN A 523 -5.38 -18.30 30.18
C ASN A 523 -5.09 -19.19 28.95
N ASP A 524 -5.38 -18.71 27.74
CA ASP A 524 -5.20 -19.42 26.48
C ASP A 524 -4.69 -18.47 25.39
N PRO A 525 -3.39 -18.51 25.03
CA PRO A 525 -2.82 -17.67 24.00
C PRO A 525 -3.44 -17.84 22.60
N GLU A 526 -4.08 -18.98 22.29
CA GLU A 526 -4.75 -19.24 21.00
C GLU A 526 -5.94 -18.30 20.77
N GLU A 527 -6.51 -17.73 21.82
CA GLU A 527 -7.56 -16.71 21.75
C GLU A 527 -7.12 -15.45 20.95
N ILE A 528 -5.81 -15.13 20.99
CA ILE A 528 -5.24 -14.05 20.18
C ILE A 528 -5.35 -14.37 18.70
N GLY A 529 -4.92 -15.57 18.31
CA GLY A 529 -4.98 -16.04 16.92
C GLY A 529 -6.40 -16.08 16.37
N ALA A 530 -7.33 -16.59 17.18
CA ALA A 530 -8.74 -16.70 16.80
C ALA A 530 -9.43 -15.34 16.60
N ALA A 531 -9.04 -14.33 17.37
CA ALA A 531 -9.64 -13.00 17.32
C ALA A 531 -8.94 -12.02 16.36
N ALA A 532 -7.69 -12.26 15.97
CA ALA A 532 -6.82 -11.27 15.33
C ALA A 532 -7.41 -10.68 14.04
N VAL A 533 -7.90 -11.50 13.11
CA VAL A 533 -8.42 -11.04 11.82
C VAL A 533 -9.70 -10.20 11.99
N PRO A 534 -10.76 -10.67 12.65
CA PRO A 534 -11.94 -9.84 12.86
C PRO A 534 -11.65 -8.60 13.71
N TYR A 535 -10.72 -8.65 14.66
CA TYR A 535 -10.29 -7.51 15.46
C TYR A 535 -9.66 -6.40 14.59
N LEU A 536 -8.74 -6.75 13.69
CA LEU A 536 -8.12 -5.79 12.77
C LEU A 536 -9.17 -5.12 11.88
N ARG A 537 -10.14 -5.87 11.36
CA ARG A 537 -11.20 -5.28 10.54
C ARG A 537 -12.08 -4.32 11.34
N VAL A 538 -12.40 -4.62 12.60
CA VAL A 538 -13.13 -3.69 13.49
C VAL A 538 -12.32 -2.40 13.70
N ALA A 539 -11.01 -2.51 13.94
CA ALA A 539 -10.12 -1.35 14.08
C ALA A 539 -10.06 -0.52 12.77
N GLY A 540 -10.00 -1.17 11.62
CA GLY A 540 -10.05 -0.50 10.31
C GLY A 540 -11.35 0.27 10.09
N HIS A 541 -12.49 -0.33 10.45
CA HIS A 541 -13.78 0.35 10.38
C HIS A 541 -13.87 1.54 11.35
N LEU A 542 -13.31 1.45 12.55
CA LEU A 542 -13.24 2.60 13.47
C LEU A 542 -12.47 3.77 12.85
N ILE A 543 -11.33 3.49 12.21
CA ILE A 543 -10.51 4.52 11.56
C ILE A 543 -11.26 5.16 10.40
N TYR A 544 -11.89 4.36 9.53
CA TYR A 544 -12.70 4.90 8.44
C TYR A 544 -13.88 5.72 8.96
N ALA A 545 -14.59 5.26 10.00
CA ALA A 545 -15.67 6.02 10.62
C ALA A 545 -15.17 7.37 11.14
N TYR A 546 -14.00 7.41 11.75
CA TYR A 546 -13.38 8.66 12.21
C TYR A 546 -13.09 9.63 11.04
N PHE A 547 -12.49 9.16 9.94
CA PHE A 547 -12.22 10.01 8.79
C PHE A 547 -13.51 10.43 8.06
N PHE A 548 -14.48 9.53 7.91
CA PHE A 548 -15.77 9.88 7.31
C PHE A 548 -16.54 10.91 8.16
N ALA A 549 -16.48 10.85 9.47
CA ALA A 549 -17.09 11.87 10.33
C ALA A 549 -16.39 13.23 10.16
N ARG A 550 -15.05 13.26 10.04
CA ARG A 550 -14.30 14.50 9.73
C ARG A 550 -14.65 15.06 8.35
N MET A 551 -14.69 14.23 7.32
CA MET A 551 -15.08 14.63 5.97
C MET A 551 -16.52 15.14 5.93
N ALA A 552 -17.45 14.46 6.63
CA ALA A 552 -18.85 14.88 6.72
C ALA A 552 -19.02 16.25 7.36
N LYS A 553 -18.30 16.53 8.46
CA LYS A 553 -18.30 17.85 9.10
C LYS A 553 -17.94 18.97 8.12
N ILE A 554 -16.84 18.79 7.36
CA ILE A 554 -16.39 19.76 6.39
C ILE A 554 -17.42 19.90 5.26
N ALA A 555 -17.91 18.77 4.74
CA ALA A 555 -18.87 18.74 3.67
C ALA A 555 -20.19 19.47 4.05
N MET A 556 -20.69 19.27 5.27
CA MET A 556 -21.90 19.99 5.74
C MET A 556 -21.68 21.50 5.86
N THR A 557 -20.48 21.93 6.25
CA THR A 557 -20.17 23.37 6.37
C THR A 557 -20.05 24.04 5.00
N LYS A 558 -19.60 23.31 3.98
CA LYS A 558 -19.29 23.85 2.63
C LYS A 558 -20.30 23.42 1.57
N ALA A 559 -21.23 22.50 1.89
CA ALA A 559 -22.25 22.07 0.95
C ALA A 559 -23.14 23.23 0.54
N SER A 560 -23.18 23.51 -0.76
CA SER A 560 -24.12 24.42 -1.39
C SER A 560 -24.75 23.73 -2.59
N ASP A 561 -25.87 24.24 -3.09
CA ASP A 561 -26.52 23.70 -4.29
C ASP A 561 -25.63 23.84 -5.55
N SER A 562 -24.64 24.73 -5.50
CA SER A 562 -23.71 25.00 -6.62
C SER A 562 -22.48 24.10 -6.64
N ASP A 563 -22.14 23.37 -5.57
CA ASP A 563 -20.97 22.47 -5.55
C ASP A 563 -21.39 21.01 -5.20
N PRO A 564 -21.59 20.17 -6.21
CA PRO A 564 -22.00 18.78 -6.02
C PRO A 564 -20.93 17.93 -5.34
N PHE A 565 -19.66 18.38 -5.26
CA PHE A 565 -18.58 17.64 -4.65
C PHE A 565 -18.82 17.36 -3.16
N TYR A 566 -19.14 18.42 -2.38
CA TYR A 566 -19.38 18.25 -0.94
C TYR A 566 -20.68 17.48 -0.65
N GLN A 567 -21.71 17.65 -1.49
CA GLN A 567 -22.93 16.83 -1.39
C GLN A 567 -22.61 15.34 -1.60
N ALA A 568 -21.78 15.02 -2.58
CA ALA A 568 -21.34 13.66 -2.85
C ALA A 568 -20.49 13.10 -1.70
N LYS A 569 -19.59 13.90 -1.08
CA LYS A 569 -18.84 13.50 0.11
C LYS A 569 -19.75 13.14 1.28
N LEU A 570 -20.74 13.98 1.56
CA LEU A 570 -21.70 13.73 2.62
C LEU A 570 -22.55 12.48 2.34
N ALA A 571 -22.97 12.28 1.10
CA ALA A 571 -23.72 11.08 0.70
C ALA A 571 -22.88 9.80 0.85
N THR A 572 -21.58 9.84 0.50
CA THR A 572 -20.66 8.71 0.68
C THR A 572 -20.46 8.41 2.17
N ALA A 573 -20.28 9.44 3.00
CA ALA A 573 -20.18 9.26 4.45
C ALA A 573 -21.43 8.59 5.02
N ARG A 574 -22.63 9.07 4.68
CA ARG A 574 -23.89 8.46 5.10
C ARG A 574 -24.02 7.01 4.64
N PHE A 575 -23.64 6.71 3.40
CA PHE A 575 -23.62 5.33 2.90
C PHE A 575 -22.67 4.45 3.72
N TYR A 576 -21.48 4.94 4.04
CA TYR A 576 -20.51 4.20 4.86
C TYR A 576 -21.08 3.83 6.22
N PHE A 577 -21.65 4.81 6.95
CA PHE A 577 -22.22 4.57 8.27
C PHE A 577 -23.46 3.66 8.24
N ALA A 578 -24.28 3.78 7.19
CA ALA A 578 -25.50 3.00 7.08
C ALA A 578 -25.31 1.57 6.55
N ARG A 579 -24.29 1.33 5.71
CA ARG A 579 -24.17 0.09 4.95
C ARG A 579 -22.86 -0.70 5.19
N LEU A 580 -21.76 -0.03 5.49
CA LEU A 580 -20.46 -0.69 5.66
C LEU A 580 -20.07 -0.83 7.14
N LEU A 581 -20.20 0.21 7.93
CA LEU A 581 -19.89 0.17 9.36
C LEU A 581 -20.63 -0.94 10.14
N PRO A 582 -21.90 -1.29 9.82
CA PRO A 582 -22.63 -2.38 10.50
C PRO A 582 -21.95 -3.76 10.41
N GLU A 583 -21.02 -4.00 9.48
CA GLU A 583 -20.20 -5.23 9.43
C GLU A 583 -19.51 -5.50 10.78
N THR A 584 -19.15 -4.44 11.51
CA THR A 584 -18.48 -4.53 12.81
C THR A 584 -19.26 -5.35 13.85
N ALA A 585 -20.58 -5.38 13.78
CA ALA A 585 -21.39 -6.18 14.69
C ALA A 585 -21.13 -7.69 14.55
N MET A 586 -21.02 -8.16 13.30
CA MET A 586 -20.66 -9.55 12.98
C MET A 586 -19.21 -9.84 13.38
N LEU A 587 -18.29 -8.97 13.03
CA LEU A 587 -16.85 -9.12 13.32
C LEU A 587 -16.57 -9.21 14.83
N ILE A 588 -17.21 -8.37 15.63
CA ILE A 588 -17.10 -8.40 17.11
C ILE A 588 -17.62 -9.73 17.65
N ARG A 589 -18.74 -10.24 17.11
CA ARG A 589 -19.26 -11.55 17.50
C ARG A 589 -18.30 -12.68 17.14
N GLN A 590 -17.70 -12.64 15.95
CA GLN A 590 -16.69 -13.61 15.52
C GLN A 590 -15.45 -13.58 16.44
N ALA A 591 -14.89 -12.39 16.72
CA ALA A 591 -13.76 -12.25 17.63
C ALA A 591 -14.05 -12.80 19.04
N ARG A 592 -15.28 -12.64 19.53
CA ARG A 592 -15.71 -13.15 20.84
C ARG A 592 -15.92 -14.66 20.90
N SER A 593 -16.10 -15.33 19.75
CA SER A 593 -16.37 -16.79 19.73
C SER A 593 -15.20 -17.63 20.24
N GLY A 594 -13.97 -17.07 20.19
CA GLY A 594 -12.79 -17.68 20.79
C GLY A 594 -12.20 -18.84 19.99
N ALA A 595 -11.15 -19.47 20.51
CA ALA A 595 -10.38 -20.50 19.85
C ALA A 595 -11.06 -21.87 19.84
N ALA A 596 -11.93 -22.17 20.80
CA ALA A 596 -12.49 -23.51 20.99
C ALA A 596 -13.19 -24.09 19.74
N SER A 597 -13.88 -23.23 18.97
CA SER A 597 -14.56 -23.68 17.74
C SER A 597 -13.60 -23.99 16.59
N LEU A 598 -12.39 -23.42 16.61
CA LEU A 598 -11.36 -23.65 15.59
C LEU A 598 -10.55 -24.92 15.86
N SER A 599 -10.40 -25.30 17.13
CA SER A 599 -9.67 -26.49 17.57
C SER A 599 -10.57 -27.73 17.77
N ALA A 600 -11.90 -27.58 17.61
CA ALA A 600 -12.85 -28.67 17.87
C ALA A 600 -12.78 -29.83 16.85
N VAL A 601 -12.20 -29.61 15.68
CA VAL A 601 -12.08 -30.56 14.58
C VAL A 601 -10.61 -30.84 14.31
N ASP A 602 -10.23 -32.13 14.35
CA ASP A 602 -8.92 -32.56 13.87
C ASP A 602 -8.91 -32.52 12.33
N LEU A 603 -8.06 -31.63 11.76
CA LEU A 603 -7.86 -31.48 10.32
C LEU A 603 -6.57 -32.17 9.83
N SER A 604 -5.88 -32.96 10.70
CA SER A 604 -4.64 -33.66 10.34
C SER A 604 -4.88 -34.91 9.49
#